data_632e3b4f7c0e133196e832d3e67a508c
#
_entry.id   632e3b4f7c0e133196e832d3e67a508c
#
_cell.length_a   1.000
_cell.length_b   1.000
_cell.length_c   1.000
_cell.angle_alpha   90.00
_cell.angle_beta   90.00
_cell.angle_gamma   90.00
#
_symmetry.space_group_name_H-M   'P 1'
#
loop_
_entity.id
_entity.type
_entity.pdbx_description
1 polymer ?
#
loop_
_entity_poly.entity_id
_entity_poly.type
_entity_poly.pdbx_seq_one_letter_code
_entity_poly.pdbx_strand_id
1 'polypeptide(L)'
;MQFSPAPARLNPASTNDLLLPLKGKRLRLGEQEYKLTDVIYTGPFSSVFLVEKDGVSYAMKTEAQTGCYRPVLKLDHAVLSTLGSQPGFPSLTASGRTDAFKYIVMQLVGPDLSMLLEFAPQNRFSPSTVYKIALQTLDRLRVLHDAGWLNRDIKAQNFAVGLGEESCIVYMLDFGLTKRYLEPSGRRHLLRPYGPSVGTFPYAPLASLGFCDQSPADDLEGWLYMVIHLLKGGLPWHNSQRYLDLQKVREWKMYCRRAGGKSVLLEGLPRGWIDVFEMIIKTASHERPDYTKIGHKVNPTLRSLVRLGPLSCDEFTARVAQTPLTEQLRLEKMMMVGQ
;
A
#
# COMPACT_ATOMS: atom_id res chain seq x y z
N MET A 1 14.67 27.78 30.87
CA MET A 1 15.07 27.88 29.46
C MET A 1 13.79 27.89 28.64
N GLN A 2 13.42 29.05 28.09
CA GLN A 2 12.26 29.19 27.21
C GLN A 2 12.63 28.61 25.83
N PHE A 3 11.92 27.57 25.40
CA PHE A 3 11.99 27.08 24.02
C PHE A 3 11.27 28.11 23.12
N SER A 4 12.03 28.83 22.33
CA SER A 4 11.49 29.63 21.24
C SER A 4 10.85 28.69 20.24
N PRO A 5 9.61 28.92 19.74
CA PRO A 5 9.02 28.10 18.70
C PRO A 5 9.88 28.23 17.43
N ALA A 6 10.25 27.10 16.85
CA ALA A 6 10.93 27.09 15.56
C ALA A 6 10.07 27.84 14.52
N PRO A 7 10.68 28.64 13.62
CA PRO A 7 9.93 29.37 12.62
C PRO A 7 9.08 28.41 11.81
N ALA A 8 7.79 28.77 11.62
CA ALA A 8 6.86 28.05 10.78
C ALA A 8 7.52 27.86 9.39
N ARG A 9 7.93 26.64 9.07
CA ARG A 9 8.46 26.32 7.75
C ARG A 9 7.30 26.47 6.78
N LEU A 10 7.41 27.42 5.87
CA LEU A 10 6.52 27.56 4.72
C LEU A 10 6.42 26.17 4.06
N ASN A 11 5.21 25.64 3.97
CA ASN A 11 4.97 24.43 3.18
C ASN A 11 5.47 24.71 1.77
N PRO A 12 6.40 23.91 1.21
CA PRO A 12 6.77 24.09 -0.18
C PRO A 12 5.50 23.96 -1.02
N ALA A 13 5.37 24.83 -2.05
CA ALA A 13 4.25 24.78 -2.98
C ALA A 13 4.03 23.33 -3.41
N SER A 14 2.84 22.81 -3.18
CA SER A 14 2.54 21.43 -3.56
C SER A 14 2.61 21.34 -5.08
N THR A 15 3.07 20.21 -5.62
CA THR A 15 3.03 20.01 -7.09
C THR A 15 1.62 20.16 -7.63
N ASN A 16 0.62 20.05 -6.78
CA ASN A 16 -0.78 20.29 -7.08
C ASN A 16 -1.04 21.76 -7.48
N ASP A 17 -0.49 22.72 -6.72
CA ASP A 17 -0.66 24.16 -7.01
C ASP A 17 -0.05 24.53 -8.35
N LEU A 18 0.99 23.83 -8.77
CA LEU A 18 1.67 24.04 -10.05
C LEU A 18 0.93 23.39 -11.23
N LEU A 19 0.38 22.18 -11.04
CA LEU A 19 -0.16 21.37 -12.12
C LEU A 19 -1.68 21.48 -12.30
N LEU A 20 -2.44 21.76 -11.24
CA LEU A 20 -3.90 21.97 -11.36
C LEU A 20 -4.31 23.01 -12.40
N PRO A 21 -3.64 24.17 -12.51
CA PRO A 21 -3.94 25.17 -13.53
C PRO A 21 -3.66 24.70 -14.96
N LEU A 22 -2.95 23.58 -15.10
CA LEU A 22 -2.60 22.97 -16.40
C LEU A 22 -3.54 21.83 -16.80
N LYS A 23 -4.61 21.57 -16.01
CA LYS A 23 -5.62 20.56 -16.37
C LYS A 23 -6.19 20.84 -17.77
N GLY A 24 -6.23 19.81 -18.60
CA GLY A 24 -6.63 19.89 -20.01
C GLY A 24 -5.51 20.30 -20.98
N LYS A 25 -4.37 20.77 -20.47
CA LYS A 25 -3.21 21.17 -21.28
C LYS A 25 -2.24 20.00 -21.49
N ARG A 26 -1.38 20.17 -22.49
CA ARG A 26 -0.28 19.26 -22.77
C ARG A 26 0.97 19.65 -21.99
N LEU A 27 1.61 18.64 -21.40
CA LEU A 27 2.86 18.76 -20.66
C LEU A 27 3.97 18.07 -21.44
N ARG A 28 5.05 18.77 -21.75
CA ARG A 28 6.25 18.15 -22.29
C ARG A 28 7.12 17.62 -21.15
N LEU A 29 7.29 16.30 -21.12
CA LEU A 29 8.07 15.58 -20.13
C LEU A 29 9.23 14.84 -20.82
N GLY A 30 10.41 15.46 -20.83
CA GLY A 30 11.51 15.02 -21.68
C GLY A 30 11.18 15.19 -23.17
N GLU A 31 11.28 14.10 -23.93
CA GLU A 31 10.92 14.06 -25.35
C GLU A 31 9.46 13.71 -25.60
N GLN A 32 8.69 13.39 -24.57
CA GLN A 32 7.31 12.94 -24.68
C GLN A 32 6.32 14.02 -24.26
N GLU A 33 5.13 13.99 -24.86
CA GLU A 33 4.07 14.92 -24.55
C GLU A 33 2.88 14.16 -23.96
N TYR A 34 2.39 14.62 -22.81
CA TYR A 34 1.26 14.06 -22.09
C TYR A 34 0.19 15.13 -21.89
N LYS A 35 -1.08 14.78 -22.08
CA LYS A 35 -2.21 15.64 -21.71
C LYS A 35 -2.56 15.40 -20.25
N LEU A 36 -2.51 16.44 -19.42
CA LEU A 36 -2.96 16.37 -18.03
C LEU A 36 -4.49 16.35 -17.99
N THR A 37 -5.07 15.25 -17.55
CA THR A 37 -6.52 15.05 -17.59
C THR A 37 -7.19 15.36 -16.25
N ASP A 38 -6.71 14.78 -15.16
CA ASP A 38 -7.26 15.02 -13.81
C ASP A 38 -6.25 14.75 -12.70
N VAL A 39 -6.66 14.99 -11.45
CA VAL A 39 -5.93 14.65 -10.25
C VAL A 39 -6.51 13.35 -9.68
N ILE A 40 -5.67 12.36 -9.43
CA ILE A 40 -6.05 11.12 -8.78
C ILE A 40 -5.90 11.26 -7.26
N TYR A 41 -4.75 11.77 -6.81
CA TYR A 41 -4.43 11.87 -5.38
C TYR A 41 -3.58 13.10 -5.10
N THR A 42 -3.78 13.70 -3.92
CA THR A 42 -2.93 14.76 -3.39
C THR A 42 -2.53 14.43 -1.96
N GLY A 43 -1.25 14.34 -1.72
CA GLY A 43 -0.68 14.06 -0.41
C GLY A 43 0.39 15.06 0.00
N PRO A 44 0.89 14.96 1.24
CA PRO A 44 1.85 15.91 1.78
C PRO A 44 3.26 15.80 1.15
N PHE A 45 3.57 14.71 0.46
CA PHE A 45 4.90 14.45 -0.11
C PHE A 45 4.88 14.29 -1.63
N SER A 46 3.74 13.91 -2.19
CA SER A 46 3.59 13.64 -3.61
C SER A 46 2.13 13.82 -4.04
N SER A 47 1.94 14.06 -5.34
CA SER A 47 0.61 14.06 -5.96
C SER A 47 0.60 13.09 -7.13
N VAL A 48 -0.57 12.52 -7.44
CA VAL A 48 -0.77 11.62 -8.57
C VAL A 48 -1.80 12.21 -9.49
N PHE A 49 -1.47 12.28 -10.77
CA PHE A 49 -2.30 12.85 -11.82
C PHE A 49 -2.66 11.80 -12.86
N LEU A 50 -3.85 11.92 -13.43
CA LEU A 50 -4.23 11.20 -14.62
C LEU A 50 -3.67 11.94 -15.83
N VAL A 51 -2.88 11.25 -16.63
CA VAL A 51 -2.32 11.78 -17.88
C VAL A 51 -2.62 10.85 -19.03
N GLU A 52 -2.74 11.41 -20.23
CA GLU A 52 -3.05 10.68 -21.46
C GLU A 52 -1.95 10.92 -22.50
N LYS A 53 -1.53 9.87 -23.17
CA LYS A 53 -0.65 9.91 -24.33
C LYS A 53 -1.12 8.89 -25.37
N ASP A 54 -1.28 9.32 -26.61
CA ASP A 54 -1.68 8.48 -27.74
C ASP A 54 -2.97 7.66 -27.49
N GLY A 55 -3.96 8.27 -26.78
CA GLY A 55 -5.21 7.63 -26.41
C GLY A 55 -5.11 6.64 -25.24
N VAL A 56 -3.93 6.46 -24.64
CA VAL A 56 -3.71 5.61 -23.47
C VAL A 56 -3.58 6.45 -22.21
N SER A 57 -4.28 6.04 -21.15
CA SER A 57 -4.23 6.70 -19.84
C SER A 57 -3.13 6.12 -18.95
N TYR A 58 -2.45 6.99 -18.21
CA TYR A 58 -1.38 6.65 -17.27
C TYR A 58 -1.56 7.40 -15.95
N ALA A 59 -0.94 6.89 -14.89
CA ALA A 59 -0.78 7.60 -13.63
C ALA A 59 0.60 8.29 -13.60
N MET A 60 0.61 9.61 -13.37
CA MET A 60 1.83 10.38 -13.18
C MET A 60 1.97 10.78 -11.71
N LYS A 61 2.91 10.16 -11.00
CA LYS A 61 3.26 10.55 -9.61
C LYS A 61 4.34 11.62 -9.65
N THR A 62 4.15 12.69 -8.88
CA THR A 62 5.05 13.86 -8.87
C THR A 62 5.49 14.21 -7.46
N GLU A 63 6.67 14.79 -7.36
CA GLU A 63 7.28 15.30 -6.13
C GLU A 63 7.95 16.65 -6.43
N ALA A 64 7.80 17.64 -5.55
CA ALA A 64 8.44 18.94 -5.74
C ALA A 64 9.96 18.81 -5.90
N GLN A 65 10.56 19.59 -6.84
CA GLN A 65 12.00 19.55 -7.10
C GLN A 65 12.82 19.99 -5.89
N THR A 66 12.32 20.99 -5.17
CA THR A 66 12.98 21.58 -3.99
C THR A 66 11.97 21.65 -2.82
N GLY A 67 12.49 21.74 -1.60
CA GLY A 67 11.65 21.89 -0.40
C GLY A 67 10.90 20.62 0.04
N CYS A 68 11.05 19.51 -0.68
CA CYS A 68 10.46 18.24 -0.26
C CYS A 68 11.20 17.72 0.99
N TYR A 69 10.52 17.75 2.13
CA TYR A 69 11.07 17.27 3.41
C TYR A 69 11.45 15.79 3.37
N ARG A 70 10.66 14.99 2.64
CA ARG A 70 10.86 13.54 2.51
C ARG A 70 10.76 13.13 1.05
N PRO A 71 11.89 12.99 0.33
CA PRO A 71 11.87 12.53 -1.05
C PRO A 71 11.47 11.04 -1.11
N VAL A 72 10.28 10.77 -1.64
CA VAL A 72 9.69 9.42 -1.73
C VAL A 72 9.78 8.85 -3.15
N LEU A 73 9.68 9.70 -4.17
CA LEU A 73 9.58 9.30 -5.58
C LEU A 73 10.77 8.46 -6.08
N LYS A 74 11.97 8.72 -5.53
CA LYS A 74 13.16 7.91 -5.86
C LYS A 74 13.04 6.45 -5.45
N LEU A 75 12.27 6.15 -4.38
CA LEU A 75 12.02 4.79 -3.92
C LEU A 75 11.00 4.10 -4.82
N ASP A 76 9.91 4.80 -5.18
CA ASP A 76 8.95 4.31 -6.18
C ASP A 76 9.68 3.95 -7.49
N HIS A 77 10.52 4.87 -8.00
CA HIS A 77 11.31 4.63 -9.20
C HIS A 77 12.22 3.40 -9.06
N ALA A 78 12.97 3.28 -7.96
CA ALA A 78 13.91 2.18 -7.75
C ALA A 78 13.20 0.82 -7.70
N VAL A 79 12.06 0.73 -7.02
CA VAL A 79 11.27 -0.50 -6.93
C VAL A 79 10.62 -0.83 -8.28
N LEU A 80 9.94 0.12 -8.91
CA LEU A 80 9.25 -0.12 -10.18
C LEU A 80 10.20 -0.38 -11.35
N SER A 81 11.41 0.20 -11.35
CA SER A 81 12.46 -0.14 -12.33
C SER A 81 12.90 -1.60 -12.22
N THR A 82 12.79 -2.20 -11.04
CA THR A 82 13.17 -3.60 -10.79
C THR A 82 11.99 -4.55 -10.98
N LEU A 83 10.79 -4.15 -10.54
CA LEU A 83 9.62 -5.03 -10.41
C LEU A 83 8.47 -4.70 -11.34
N GLY A 84 8.51 -3.58 -12.09
CA GLY A 84 7.39 -3.16 -12.95
C GLY A 84 7.06 -4.10 -14.12
N SER A 85 7.88 -5.14 -14.38
CA SER A 85 7.56 -6.23 -15.30
C SER A 85 6.92 -7.44 -14.61
N GLN A 86 6.87 -7.45 -13.28
CA GLN A 86 6.27 -8.54 -12.52
C GLN A 86 4.76 -8.34 -12.39
N PRO A 87 3.93 -9.39 -12.49
CA PRO A 87 2.50 -9.28 -12.30
C PRO A 87 2.15 -8.64 -10.95
N GLY A 88 1.22 -7.64 -10.97
CA GLY A 88 0.78 -6.93 -9.79
C GLY A 88 1.74 -5.84 -9.26
N PHE A 89 2.65 -5.38 -10.12
CA PHE A 89 3.41 -4.16 -9.95
C PHE A 89 3.17 -3.27 -11.18
N PRO A 90 2.81 -1.98 -11.02
CA PRO A 90 2.59 -1.11 -12.17
C PRO A 90 3.85 -1.00 -13.03
N SER A 91 3.71 -1.12 -14.34
CA SER A 91 4.83 -0.92 -15.25
C SER A 91 5.25 0.55 -15.27
N LEU A 92 6.57 0.81 -15.23
CA LEU A 92 7.15 2.14 -15.35
C LEU A 92 7.31 2.51 -16.82
N THR A 93 6.66 3.59 -17.27
CA THR A 93 6.68 4.05 -18.67
C THR A 93 7.72 5.16 -18.89
N ALA A 94 7.80 6.11 -17.97
CA ALA A 94 8.74 7.22 -18.06
C ALA A 94 9.10 7.74 -16.66
N SER A 95 10.25 8.40 -16.56
CA SER A 95 10.65 9.10 -15.35
C SER A 95 11.55 10.28 -15.72
N GLY A 96 11.56 11.30 -14.88
CA GLY A 96 12.41 12.46 -15.12
C GLY A 96 12.21 13.56 -14.09
N ARG A 97 12.69 14.75 -14.46
CA ARG A 97 12.58 15.98 -13.69
C ARG A 97 12.42 17.18 -14.60
N THR A 98 11.71 18.17 -14.12
CA THR A 98 11.61 19.51 -14.66
C THR A 98 12.26 20.47 -13.67
N ASP A 99 12.26 21.77 -13.96
CA ASP A 99 12.74 22.79 -13.00
C ASP A 99 11.85 22.85 -11.74
N ALA A 100 10.58 22.45 -11.85
CA ALA A 100 9.58 22.56 -10.78
C ALA A 100 9.36 21.25 -10.00
N PHE A 101 9.41 20.10 -10.66
CA PHE A 101 9.06 18.82 -10.05
C PHE A 101 9.80 17.63 -10.70
N LYS A 102 9.89 16.55 -9.93
CA LYS A 102 10.29 15.21 -10.41
C LYS A 102 9.01 14.42 -10.70
N TYR A 103 9.08 13.47 -11.62
CA TYR A 103 7.94 12.63 -12.00
C TYR A 103 8.34 11.21 -12.35
N ILE A 104 7.40 10.31 -12.16
CA ILE A 104 7.33 9.00 -12.80
C ILE A 104 5.97 8.87 -13.48
N VAL A 105 5.95 8.27 -14.66
CA VAL A 105 4.73 7.89 -15.37
C VAL A 105 4.67 6.37 -15.36
N MET A 106 3.55 5.83 -14.92
CA MET A 106 3.37 4.39 -14.74
C MET A 106 1.99 3.95 -15.21
N GLN A 107 1.82 2.65 -15.34
CA GLN A 107 0.53 2.03 -15.64
C GLN A 107 -0.55 2.59 -14.72
N LEU A 108 -1.68 2.99 -15.31
CA LEU A 108 -2.87 3.32 -14.57
C LEU A 108 -3.54 2.02 -14.11
N VAL A 109 -3.88 1.94 -12.83
CA VAL A 109 -4.67 0.86 -12.25
C VAL A 109 -6.02 1.37 -11.77
N GLY A 110 -6.91 0.47 -11.37
CA GLY A 110 -8.24 0.80 -10.88
C GLY A 110 -8.23 1.25 -9.41
N PRO A 111 -9.41 1.21 -8.76
CA PRO A 111 -9.57 1.65 -7.38
C PRO A 111 -8.78 0.78 -6.40
N ASP A 112 -8.35 1.39 -5.30
CA ASP A 112 -7.69 0.67 -4.22
C ASP A 112 -8.69 -0.13 -3.35
N LEU A 113 -8.15 -1.05 -2.55
CA LEU A 113 -8.98 -1.94 -1.73
C LEU A 113 -9.73 -1.20 -0.62
N SER A 114 -9.24 -0.03 -0.17
CA SER A 114 -9.94 0.77 0.85
C SER A 114 -11.19 1.40 0.26
N MET A 115 -11.06 2.00 -0.93
CA MET A 115 -12.19 2.54 -1.67
C MET A 115 -13.22 1.44 -1.95
N LEU A 116 -12.79 0.28 -2.46
CA LEU A 116 -13.69 -0.84 -2.69
C LEU A 116 -14.39 -1.33 -1.42
N LEU A 117 -13.70 -1.26 -0.27
CA LEU A 117 -14.24 -1.65 1.02
C LEU A 117 -15.37 -0.72 1.49
N GLU A 118 -15.27 0.59 1.22
CA GLU A 118 -16.30 1.57 1.58
C GLU A 118 -17.64 1.29 0.87
N PHE A 119 -17.59 0.74 -0.35
CA PHE A 119 -18.79 0.31 -1.08
C PHE A 119 -19.25 -1.11 -0.76
N ALA A 120 -18.47 -1.87 0.02
CA ALA A 120 -18.83 -3.23 0.38
C ALA A 120 -19.90 -3.25 1.50
N PRO A 121 -20.86 -4.19 1.46
CA PRO A 121 -21.84 -4.33 2.52
C PRO A 121 -21.19 -4.49 3.90
N GLN A 122 -21.59 -3.65 4.87
CA GLN A 122 -21.03 -3.66 6.23
C GLN A 122 -19.51 -3.42 6.27
N ASN A 123 -18.94 -2.69 5.30
CA ASN A 123 -17.51 -2.42 5.18
C ASN A 123 -16.64 -3.69 5.27
N ARG A 124 -17.06 -4.77 4.63
CA ARG A 124 -16.30 -6.03 4.58
C ARG A 124 -16.55 -6.76 3.28
N PHE A 125 -15.52 -7.44 2.79
CA PHE A 125 -15.63 -8.32 1.63
C PHE A 125 -16.11 -9.72 2.04
N SER A 126 -16.63 -10.47 1.05
CA SER A 126 -16.91 -11.88 1.24
C SER A 126 -15.61 -12.65 1.57
N PRO A 127 -15.67 -13.73 2.37
CA PRO A 127 -14.50 -14.54 2.67
C PRO A 127 -13.79 -15.04 1.40
N SER A 128 -14.52 -15.41 0.36
CA SER A 128 -13.93 -15.88 -0.91
C SER A 128 -13.10 -14.80 -1.58
N THR A 129 -13.58 -13.57 -1.62
CA THR A 129 -12.85 -12.41 -2.16
C THR A 129 -11.62 -12.12 -1.33
N VAL A 130 -11.76 -12.08 0.00
CA VAL A 130 -10.60 -11.79 0.87
C VAL A 130 -9.52 -12.86 0.75
N TYR A 131 -9.86 -14.14 0.63
CA TYR A 131 -8.85 -15.18 0.47
C TYR A 131 -8.04 -15.00 -0.82
N LYS A 132 -8.68 -14.59 -1.91
CA LYS A 132 -7.98 -14.31 -3.17
C LYS A 132 -7.12 -13.06 -3.09
N ILE A 133 -7.62 -11.99 -2.47
CA ILE A 133 -6.85 -10.78 -2.17
C ILE A 133 -5.65 -11.13 -1.28
N ALA A 134 -5.87 -11.88 -0.21
CA ALA A 134 -4.82 -12.29 0.71
C ALA A 134 -3.69 -13.07 0.01
N LEU A 135 -4.02 -14.01 -0.86
CA LEU A 135 -3.02 -14.78 -1.58
C LEU A 135 -2.25 -13.91 -2.58
N GLN A 136 -2.93 -13.03 -3.32
CA GLN A 136 -2.25 -12.14 -4.26
C GLN A 136 -1.35 -11.14 -3.54
N THR A 137 -1.84 -10.49 -2.48
CA THR A 137 -1.04 -9.53 -1.71
C THR A 137 0.12 -10.19 -0.98
N LEU A 138 -0.05 -11.43 -0.50
CA LEU A 138 1.04 -12.24 0.05
C LEU A 138 2.12 -12.52 -1.00
N ASP A 139 1.72 -12.84 -2.23
CA ASP A 139 2.66 -13.05 -3.33
C ASP A 139 3.39 -11.76 -3.71
N ARG A 140 2.72 -10.60 -3.73
CA ARG A 140 3.38 -9.30 -3.98
C ARG A 140 4.44 -9.01 -2.91
N LEU A 141 4.14 -9.29 -1.63
CA LEU A 141 5.12 -9.16 -0.56
C LEU A 141 6.30 -10.12 -0.75
N ARG A 142 6.05 -11.37 -1.12
CA ARG A 142 7.11 -12.34 -1.43
C ARG A 142 8.04 -11.80 -2.53
N VAL A 143 7.48 -11.34 -3.65
CA VAL A 143 8.25 -10.80 -4.78
C VAL A 143 9.06 -9.57 -4.36
N LEU A 144 8.47 -8.64 -3.62
CA LEU A 144 9.14 -7.45 -3.10
C LEU A 144 10.30 -7.82 -2.16
N HIS A 145 10.05 -8.75 -1.23
CA HIS A 145 11.06 -9.22 -0.28
C HIS A 145 12.20 -10.00 -0.95
N ASP A 146 11.87 -10.86 -1.93
CA ASP A 146 12.88 -11.59 -2.71
C ASP A 146 13.76 -10.62 -3.54
N ALA A 147 13.22 -9.47 -3.94
CA ALA A 147 13.99 -8.39 -4.57
C ALA A 147 14.79 -7.53 -3.57
N GLY A 148 14.74 -7.83 -2.28
CA GLY A 148 15.54 -7.19 -1.23
C GLY A 148 14.93 -5.94 -0.62
N TRP A 149 13.61 -5.70 -0.79
CA TRP A 149 12.91 -4.54 -0.27
C TRP A 149 11.88 -4.92 0.79
N LEU A 150 11.74 -4.09 1.85
CA LEU A 150 10.60 -4.10 2.76
C LEU A 150 9.61 -3.03 2.31
N ASN A 151 8.30 -3.28 2.46
CA ASN A 151 7.27 -2.30 2.16
C ASN A 151 7.14 -1.24 3.27
N ARG A 152 6.91 -1.69 4.50
CA ARG A 152 6.77 -0.89 5.74
C ARG A 152 5.51 0.00 5.82
N ASP A 153 4.63 -0.06 4.83
CA ASP A 153 3.34 0.66 4.85
C ASP A 153 2.22 -0.19 4.26
N ILE A 154 2.01 -1.36 4.84
CA ILE A 154 0.95 -2.28 4.41
C ILE A 154 -0.40 -1.74 4.86
N LYS A 155 -1.27 -1.43 3.89
CA LYS A 155 -2.65 -0.97 4.08
C LYS A 155 -3.47 -1.18 2.82
N ALA A 156 -4.80 -1.19 2.95
CA ALA A 156 -5.71 -1.41 1.83
C ALA A 156 -5.54 -0.36 0.70
N GLN A 157 -5.23 0.89 1.04
CA GLN A 157 -4.97 1.98 0.09
C GLN A 157 -3.75 1.74 -0.81
N ASN A 158 -2.80 0.91 -0.36
CA ASN A 158 -1.59 0.59 -1.13
C ASN A 158 -1.73 -0.66 -1.99
N PHE A 159 -2.96 -1.18 -2.14
CA PHE A 159 -3.28 -2.28 -3.05
C PHE A 159 -4.52 -1.90 -3.88
N ALA A 160 -4.41 -1.94 -5.19
CA ALA A 160 -5.49 -1.62 -6.12
C ALA A 160 -5.78 -2.79 -7.05
N VAL A 161 -6.98 -2.85 -7.60
CA VAL A 161 -7.30 -3.79 -8.68
C VAL A 161 -6.86 -3.21 -10.03
N GLY A 162 -6.59 -4.06 -11.01
CA GLY A 162 -6.32 -3.61 -12.38
C GLY A 162 -7.57 -3.06 -13.08
N LEU A 163 -7.40 -2.61 -14.31
CA LEU A 163 -8.48 -2.12 -15.19
C LEU A 163 -8.78 -3.13 -16.29
N GLY A 164 -10.03 -3.15 -16.75
CA GLY A 164 -10.45 -4.00 -17.86
C GLY A 164 -10.19 -5.49 -17.58
N GLU A 165 -9.46 -6.16 -18.45
CA GLU A 165 -9.11 -7.59 -18.32
C GLU A 165 -8.24 -7.88 -17.08
N GLU A 166 -7.52 -6.90 -16.59
CA GLU A 166 -6.68 -7.03 -15.39
C GLU A 166 -7.43 -6.75 -14.08
N SER A 167 -8.74 -6.48 -14.11
CA SER A 167 -9.56 -6.17 -12.93
C SER A 167 -9.52 -7.25 -11.83
N CYS A 168 -9.07 -8.44 -12.18
CA CYS A 168 -8.88 -9.57 -11.26
C CYS A 168 -7.46 -9.66 -10.68
N ILE A 169 -6.56 -8.75 -11.05
CA ILE A 169 -5.18 -8.68 -10.56
C ILE A 169 -5.10 -7.59 -9.49
N VAL A 170 -4.51 -7.93 -8.34
CA VAL A 170 -4.22 -6.95 -7.28
C VAL A 170 -2.80 -6.43 -7.46
N TYR A 171 -2.68 -5.12 -7.62
CA TYR A 171 -1.43 -4.38 -7.76
C TYR A 171 -0.99 -3.80 -6.42
N MET A 172 0.31 -3.88 -6.12
CA MET A 172 0.93 -3.18 -5.00
C MET A 172 1.37 -1.78 -5.46
N LEU A 173 1.02 -0.78 -4.67
CA LEU A 173 1.28 0.63 -4.93
C LEU A 173 2.12 1.26 -3.82
N ASP A 174 2.63 2.46 -4.08
CA ASP A 174 3.30 3.35 -3.14
C ASP A 174 4.47 2.71 -2.38
N PHE A 175 5.65 2.91 -2.94
CA PHE A 175 6.91 2.41 -2.37
C PHE A 175 7.68 3.52 -1.62
N GLY A 176 7.04 4.66 -1.33
CA GLY A 176 7.68 5.81 -0.69
C GLY A 176 8.21 5.55 0.73
N LEU A 177 7.78 4.47 1.38
CA LEU A 177 8.27 4.03 2.68
C LEU A 177 9.18 2.79 2.64
N THR A 178 9.45 2.23 1.46
CA THR A 178 10.27 1.02 1.32
C THR A 178 11.68 1.21 1.89
N LYS A 179 12.27 0.11 2.31
CA LYS A 179 13.66 0.05 2.78
C LYS A 179 14.35 -1.16 2.16
N ARG A 180 15.53 -0.94 1.58
CA ARG A 180 16.37 -2.07 1.19
C ARG A 180 16.91 -2.77 2.44
N TYR A 181 16.69 -4.06 2.55
CA TYR A 181 17.17 -4.89 3.67
C TYR A 181 18.13 -5.99 3.21
N LEU A 182 18.14 -6.27 1.90
CA LEU A 182 19.00 -7.27 1.28
C LEU A 182 19.67 -6.64 0.04
N GLU A 183 20.97 -6.69 -0.02
CA GLU A 183 21.73 -6.26 -1.18
C GLU A 183 21.62 -7.28 -2.33
N PRO A 184 21.88 -6.89 -3.59
CA PRO A 184 21.92 -7.83 -4.72
C PRO A 184 22.96 -8.96 -4.52
N SER A 185 23.98 -8.73 -3.71
CA SER A 185 24.98 -9.73 -3.31
C SER A 185 24.46 -10.79 -2.35
N GLY A 186 23.21 -10.67 -1.88
CA GLY A 186 22.63 -11.52 -0.83
C GLY A 186 23.01 -11.10 0.60
N ARG A 187 23.84 -10.05 0.78
CA ARG A 187 24.20 -9.55 2.10
C ARG A 187 23.01 -8.81 2.72
N ARG A 188 22.60 -9.25 3.92
CA ARG A 188 21.58 -8.55 4.70
C ARG A 188 22.16 -7.33 5.40
N HIS A 189 21.36 -6.27 5.45
CA HIS A 189 21.66 -5.13 6.32
C HIS A 189 21.41 -5.53 7.78
N LEU A 190 22.32 -5.12 8.66
CA LEU A 190 22.11 -5.29 10.10
C LEU A 190 20.91 -4.47 10.55
N LEU A 191 20.05 -5.08 11.35
CA LEU A 191 18.96 -4.37 12.02
C LEU A 191 19.54 -3.43 13.06
N ARG A 192 19.10 -2.19 13.01
CA ARG A 192 19.46 -1.21 14.04
C ARG A 192 18.60 -1.47 15.29
N PRO A 193 19.13 -1.30 16.51
CA PRO A 193 18.34 -1.44 17.72
C PRO A 193 17.24 -0.38 17.81
N TYR A 194 17.44 0.78 17.16
CA TYR A 194 16.45 1.84 17.06
C TYR A 194 16.19 2.22 15.60
N GLY A 195 14.92 2.35 15.25
CA GLY A 195 14.45 2.73 13.91
C GLY A 195 13.32 3.74 13.98
N PRO A 196 12.98 4.42 12.88
CA PRO A 196 11.81 5.29 12.86
C PRO A 196 10.53 4.45 12.98
N SER A 197 9.54 4.96 13.71
CA SER A 197 8.18 4.46 13.60
C SER A 197 7.62 4.89 12.25
N VAL A 198 7.36 3.94 11.36
CA VAL A 198 6.83 4.15 10.01
C VAL A 198 5.70 3.17 9.72
N GLY A 199 4.79 3.57 8.85
CA GLY A 199 3.61 2.81 8.47
C GLY A 199 2.32 3.41 9.03
N THR A 200 1.20 2.86 8.61
CA THR A 200 -0.14 3.32 8.98
C THR A 200 -0.62 2.60 10.23
N PHE A 201 -0.96 3.33 11.28
CA PHE A 201 -1.18 2.83 12.64
C PHE A 201 -2.07 1.61 12.80
N PRO A 202 -3.24 1.50 12.19
CA PRO A 202 -4.05 0.30 12.37
C PRO A 202 -3.29 -0.97 12.00
N TYR A 203 -2.40 -0.90 11.03
CA TYR A 203 -1.68 -2.04 10.47
C TYR A 203 -0.21 -2.10 10.85
N ALA A 204 0.41 -0.98 11.30
CA ALA A 204 1.84 -0.94 11.63
C ALA A 204 2.22 -2.07 12.61
N PRO A 205 3.31 -2.82 12.36
CA PRO A 205 3.71 -3.96 13.19
C PRO A 205 4.23 -3.49 14.55
N LEU A 206 4.32 -4.40 15.53
CA LEU A 206 4.83 -4.09 16.86
C LEU A 206 6.26 -3.53 16.82
N ALA A 207 7.11 -4.00 15.92
CA ALA A 207 8.46 -3.46 15.77
C ALA A 207 8.43 -1.96 15.45
N SER A 208 7.57 -1.51 14.52
CA SER A 208 7.40 -0.09 14.20
C SER A 208 6.91 0.72 15.40
N LEU A 209 5.89 0.22 16.12
CA LEU A 209 5.35 0.88 17.32
C LEU A 209 6.34 0.87 18.49
N GLY A 210 7.33 -0.02 18.46
CA GLY A 210 8.44 -0.10 19.40
C GLY A 210 9.69 0.68 18.98
N PHE A 211 9.62 1.45 17.87
CA PHE A 211 10.77 2.16 17.31
C PHE A 211 11.95 1.24 16.97
N CYS A 212 11.67 0.02 16.48
CA CYS A 212 12.69 -0.94 16.03
C CYS A 212 12.72 -0.99 14.50
N ASP A 213 13.88 -1.38 13.96
CA ASP A 213 13.96 -1.71 12.54
C ASP A 213 13.05 -2.90 12.20
N GLN A 214 12.40 -2.81 11.05
CA GLN A 214 11.46 -3.82 10.57
C GLN A 214 12.15 -4.86 9.68
N SER A 215 11.52 -6.03 9.59
CA SER A 215 11.92 -7.21 8.83
C SER A 215 10.79 -7.69 7.92
N PRO A 216 10.99 -8.68 7.04
CA PRO A 216 9.91 -9.26 6.26
C PRO A 216 8.75 -9.83 7.09
N ALA A 217 9.01 -10.33 8.31
CA ALA A 217 7.97 -10.82 9.22
C ALA A 217 7.06 -9.68 9.71
N ASP A 218 7.61 -8.47 9.86
CA ASP A 218 6.85 -7.29 10.26
C ASP A 218 5.91 -6.81 9.15
N ASP A 219 6.33 -6.83 7.89
CA ASP A 219 5.44 -6.57 6.76
C ASP A 219 4.29 -7.61 6.72
N LEU A 220 4.56 -8.87 7.04
CA LEU A 220 3.51 -9.91 7.14
C LEU A 220 2.60 -9.71 8.35
N GLU A 221 3.08 -9.16 9.47
CA GLU A 221 2.23 -8.77 10.59
C GLU A 221 1.25 -7.67 10.17
N GLY A 222 1.73 -6.65 9.45
CA GLY A 222 0.88 -5.61 8.86
C GLY A 222 -0.13 -6.17 7.86
N TRP A 223 0.32 -7.08 6.99
CA TRP A 223 -0.53 -7.78 6.03
C TRP A 223 -1.65 -8.57 6.72
N LEU A 224 -1.34 -9.29 7.78
CA LEU A 224 -2.34 -10.05 8.53
C LEU A 224 -3.41 -9.13 9.13
N TYR A 225 -3.03 -8.00 9.70
CA TYR A 225 -3.97 -7.01 10.22
C TYR A 225 -4.85 -6.42 9.12
N MET A 226 -4.28 -6.11 7.96
CA MET A 226 -5.06 -5.65 6.81
C MET A 226 -6.09 -6.70 6.36
N VAL A 227 -5.68 -7.95 6.22
CA VAL A 227 -6.58 -9.05 5.79
C VAL A 227 -7.69 -9.29 6.80
N ILE A 228 -7.39 -9.28 8.11
CA ILE A 228 -8.42 -9.38 9.16
C ILE A 228 -9.40 -8.22 9.08
N HIS A 229 -8.93 -7.01 8.84
CA HIS A 229 -9.80 -5.85 8.63
C HIS A 229 -10.74 -6.07 7.44
N LEU A 230 -10.24 -6.51 6.30
CA LEU A 230 -11.07 -6.79 5.11
C LEU A 230 -12.12 -7.89 5.35
N LEU A 231 -11.83 -8.87 6.22
CA LEU A 231 -12.76 -9.96 6.61
C LEU A 231 -13.83 -9.52 7.61
N LYS A 232 -13.43 -8.73 8.61
CA LYS A 232 -14.27 -8.40 9.77
C LYS A 232 -14.91 -7.02 9.70
N GLY A 233 -14.43 -6.14 8.79
CA GLY A 233 -14.83 -4.74 8.72
C GLY A 233 -14.19 -3.87 9.80
N GLY A 234 -13.20 -4.39 10.56
CA GLY A 234 -12.52 -3.64 11.61
C GLY A 234 -11.48 -4.46 12.37
N LEU A 235 -10.74 -3.78 13.23
CA LEU A 235 -9.76 -4.36 14.15
C LEU A 235 -10.13 -3.97 15.59
N PRO A 236 -9.75 -4.76 16.61
CA PRO A 236 -10.13 -4.49 18.01
C PRO A 236 -9.72 -3.09 18.51
N TRP A 237 -8.71 -2.48 17.92
CA TRP A 237 -8.20 -1.15 18.26
C TRP A 237 -8.71 -0.03 17.34
N HIS A 238 -9.61 -0.30 16.38
CA HIS A 238 -10.18 0.71 15.47
C HIS A 238 -11.24 1.62 16.13
N ASN A 239 -11.88 1.15 17.20
CA ASN A 239 -13.03 1.84 17.81
C ASN A 239 -12.67 2.97 18.78
N SER A 240 -11.41 3.33 18.94
CA SER A 240 -11.01 4.49 19.73
C SER A 240 -11.13 5.75 18.86
N GLN A 241 -12.34 6.29 18.80
CA GLN A 241 -12.64 7.56 18.15
C GLN A 241 -11.73 8.69 18.66
N ARG A 242 -11.15 9.42 17.73
CA ARG A 242 -10.55 10.77 17.78
C ARG A 242 -9.06 10.94 18.01
N TYR A 243 -8.35 10.08 18.71
CA TYR A 243 -6.88 10.10 18.71
C TYR A 243 -6.39 8.66 18.85
N LEU A 244 -5.79 8.13 17.80
CA LEU A 244 -5.06 6.87 17.87
C LEU A 244 -3.94 7.03 18.89
N ASP A 245 -4.22 6.63 20.11
CA ASP A 245 -3.22 6.51 21.15
C ASP A 245 -2.30 5.34 20.76
N LEU A 246 -1.13 5.67 20.22
CA LEU A 246 -0.10 4.73 19.82
C LEU A 246 0.18 3.68 20.89
N GLN A 247 0.18 4.13 22.14
CA GLN A 247 0.44 3.26 23.28
C GLN A 247 -0.68 2.22 23.42
N LYS A 248 -1.94 2.62 23.31
CA LYS A 248 -3.08 1.69 23.38
C LYS A 248 -3.08 0.69 22.22
N VAL A 249 -2.78 1.14 20.99
CA VAL A 249 -2.66 0.22 19.85
C VAL A 249 -1.54 -0.79 20.07
N ARG A 250 -0.39 -0.34 20.60
CA ARG A 250 0.73 -1.21 20.95
C ARG A 250 0.33 -2.23 22.01
N GLU A 251 -0.35 -1.79 23.06
CA GLU A 251 -0.85 -2.66 24.14
C GLU A 251 -1.84 -3.71 23.64
N TRP A 252 -2.78 -3.32 22.77
CA TRP A 252 -3.69 -4.26 22.10
C TRP A 252 -2.94 -5.31 21.29
N LYS A 253 -1.97 -4.90 20.46
CA LYS A 253 -1.17 -5.83 19.66
C LYS A 253 -0.33 -6.76 20.53
N MET A 254 0.22 -6.26 21.64
CA MET A 254 0.90 -7.10 22.65
C MET A 254 -0.06 -8.08 23.33
N TYR A 255 -1.27 -7.64 23.66
CA TYR A 255 -2.30 -8.51 24.24
C TYR A 255 -2.70 -9.62 23.25
N CYS A 256 -2.87 -9.29 21.95
CA CYS A 256 -3.19 -10.28 20.93
C CYS A 256 -2.13 -11.38 20.75
N ARG A 257 -0.91 -11.18 21.22
CA ARG A 257 0.12 -12.23 21.23
C ARG A 257 -0.07 -13.26 22.36
N ARG A 258 -0.96 -12.99 23.33
CA ARG A 258 -1.37 -13.90 24.38
C ARG A 258 -2.62 -14.68 23.96
N ALA A 259 -2.87 -15.85 24.59
CA ALA A 259 -3.98 -16.73 24.23
C ALA A 259 -5.36 -16.02 24.18
N GLY A 260 -5.70 -15.25 25.22
CA GLY A 260 -6.99 -14.53 25.29
C GLY A 260 -7.13 -13.46 24.20
N GLY A 261 -6.09 -12.63 24.00
CA GLY A 261 -6.13 -11.59 22.99
C GLY A 261 -6.13 -12.12 21.55
N LYS A 262 -5.43 -13.22 21.30
CA LYS A 262 -5.45 -13.92 20.01
C LYS A 262 -6.87 -14.39 19.68
N SER A 263 -7.59 -14.95 20.64
CA SER A 263 -8.99 -15.34 20.46
C SER A 263 -9.87 -14.15 20.07
N VAL A 264 -9.70 -12.98 20.67
CA VAL A 264 -10.46 -11.76 20.32
C VAL A 264 -10.14 -11.29 18.89
N LEU A 265 -8.85 -11.26 18.51
CA LEU A 265 -8.44 -10.82 17.18
C LEU A 265 -9.00 -11.75 16.08
N LEU A 266 -8.94 -13.07 16.30
CA LEU A 266 -9.25 -14.09 15.31
C LEU A 266 -10.64 -14.69 15.47
N GLU A 267 -11.47 -14.14 16.36
CA GLU A 267 -12.85 -14.60 16.58
C GLU A 267 -13.64 -14.66 15.27
N GLY A 268 -14.34 -15.76 15.05
CA GLY A 268 -15.15 -15.99 13.84
C GLY A 268 -14.35 -16.35 12.59
N LEU A 269 -13.02 -16.38 12.65
CA LEU A 269 -12.20 -16.79 11.51
C LEU A 269 -11.88 -18.30 11.55
N PRO A 270 -11.74 -18.96 10.38
CA PRO A 270 -11.30 -20.34 10.31
C PRO A 270 -9.99 -20.61 11.05
N ARG A 271 -9.83 -21.82 11.57
CA ARG A 271 -8.64 -22.20 12.37
C ARG A 271 -7.31 -21.95 11.68
N GLY A 272 -7.27 -22.03 10.35
CA GLY A 272 -6.07 -21.74 9.56
C GLY A 272 -5.45 -20.36 9.83
N TRP A 273 -6.28 -19.36 10.20
CA TRP A 273 -5.79 -18.02 10.54
C TRP A 273 -5.04 -17.98 11.87
N ILE A 274 -5.35 -18.90 12.81
CA ILE A 274 -4.57 -19.05 14.04
C ILE A 274 -3.16 -19.53 13.68
N ASP A 275 -3.07 -20.50 12.79
CA ASP A 275 -1.77 -21.03 12.33
C ASP A 275 -0.99 -19.94 11.59
N VAL A 276 -1.63 -19.16 10.72
CA VAL A 276 -1.00 -18.02 10.02
C VAL A 276 -0.44 -17.00 11.02
N PHE A 277 -1.25 -16.60 12.00
CA PHE A 277 -0.81 -15.71 13.07
C PHE A 277 0.43 -16.24 13.79
N GLU A 278 0.38 -17.51 14.25
CA GLU A 278 1.49 -18.14 14.96
C GLU A 278 2.78 -18.22 14.11
N MET A 279 2.63 -18.55 12.83
CA MET A 279 3.78 -18.61 11.92
C MET A 279 4.45 -17.23 11.78
N ILE A 280 3.66 -16.18 11.55
CA ILE A 280 4.18 -14.82 11.36
C ILE A 280 4.88 -14.34 12.64
N ILE A 281 4.21 -14.46 13.79
CA ILE A 281 4.74 -13.93 15.06
C ILE A 281 5.98 -14.69 15.56
N LYS A 282 6.14 -15.96 15.17
CA LYS A 282 7.30 -16.78 15.54
C LYS A 282 8.46 -16.66 14.57
N THR A 283 8.25 -16.09 13.39
CA THR A 283 9.34 -15.88 12.42
C THR A 283 10.33 -14.85 12.97
N ALA A 284 11.58 -15.25 13.13
CA ALA A 284 12.60 -14.35 13.61
C ALA A 284 12.95 -13.27 12.56
N SER A 285 13.35 -12.10 13.01
CA SER A 285 13.61 -10.94 12.13
C SER A 285 14.72 -11.18 11.09
N HIS A 286 15.61 -12.16 11.34
CA HIS A 286 16.65 -12.57 10.41
C HIS A 286 16.24 -13.73 9.50
N GLU A 287 15.06 -14.29 9.68
CA GLU A 287 14.56 -15.40 8.86
C GLU A 287 13.78 -14.89 7.64
N ARG A 288 13.73 -15.70 6.60
CA ARG A 288 12.80 -15.49 5.49
C ARG A 288 11.49 -16.21 5.81
N PRO A 289 10.35 -15.49 5.83
CA PRO A 289 9.05 -16.14 6.06
C PRO A 289 8.75 -17.24 5.02
N ASP A 290 8.04 -18.27 5.45
CA ASP A 290 7.55 -19.32 4.55
C ASP A 290 6.21 -18.91 3.93
N TYR A 291 6.26 -18.09 2.88
CA TYR A 291 5.08 -17.57 2.16
C TYR A 291 4.22 -18.69 1.60
N THR A 292 4.82 -19.78 1.13
CA THR A 292 4.10 -20.92 0.56
C THR A 292 3.27 -21.62 1.63
N LYS A 293 3.85 -21.89 2.79
CA LYS A 293 3.15 -22.51 3.90
C LYS A 293 2.05 -21.60 4.47
N ILE A 294 2.30 -20.29 4.56
CA ILE A 294 1.28 -19.29 4.94
C ILE A 294 0.14 -19.35 3.92
N GLY A 295 0.42 -19.32 2.62
CA GLY A 295 -0.59 -19.41 1.56
C GLY A 295 -1.43 -20.68 1.64
N HIS A 296 -0.83 -21.83 1.93
CA HIS A 296 -1.56 -23.09 2.15
C HIS A 296 -2.46 -23.04 3.39
N LYS A 297 -2.09 -22.31 4.44
CA LYS A 297 -2.96 -22.14 5.61
C LYS A 297 -4.15 -21.24 5.32
N VAL A 298 -3.96 -20.22 4.46
CA VAL A 298 -5.05 -19.35 3.98
C VAL A 298 -6.00 -20.13 3.07
N ASN A 299 -5.46 -20.94 2.16
CA ASN A 299 -6.23 -21.76 1.23
C ASN A 299 -5.58 -23.16 1.09
N PRO A 300 -6.11 -24.19 1.77
CA PRO A 300 -5.55 -25.56 1.72
C PRO A 300 -5.55 -26.19 0.31
N THR A 301 -6.40 -25.72 -0.60
CA THR A 301 -6.45 -26.23 -1.98
C THR A 301 -5.45 -25.54 -2.92
N LEU A 302 -4.70 -24.54 -2.41
CA LEU A 302 -3.72 -23.80 -3.18
C LEU A 302 -2.58 -24.73 -3.66
N ARG A 303 -2.36 -24.80 -4.97
CA ARG A 303 -1.25 -25.56 -5.57
C ARG A 303 0.04 -24.75 -5.69
N SER A 304 -0.08 -23.44 -5.88
CA SER A 304 1.05 -22.52 -6.00
C SER A 304 0.61 -21.07 -5.79
N LEU A 305 1.41 -20.25 -5.10
CA LEU A 305 1.21 -18.80 -5.02
C LEU A 305 1.41 -18.12 -6.39
N VAL A 306 2.27 -18.68 -7.23
CA VAL A 306 2.63 -18.09 -8.53
C VAL A 306 1.52 -18.22 -9.58
N ARG A 307 0.58 -19.16 -9.42
CA ARG A 307 -0.53 -19.41 -10.34
C ARG A 307 -1.87 -19.16 -9.68
N LEU A 308 -2.03 -17.97 -9.11
CA LEU A 308 -3.32 -17.54 -8.60
C LEU A 308 -4.23 -17.19 -9.79
N GLY A 309 -5.32 -17.93 -9.93
CA GLY A 309 -6.34 -17.59 -10.89
C GLY A 309 -6.95 -16.20 -10.60
N PRO A 310 -7.64 -15.62 -11.57
CA PRO A 310 -8.27 -14.31 -11.40
C PRO A 310 -9.18 -14.30 -10.17
N LEU A 311 -9.32 -13.13 -9.55
CA LEU A 311 -10.39 -12.88 -8.60
C LEU A 311 -11.69 -13.27 -9.30
N SER A 312 -12.52 -14.17 -8.74
CA SER A 312 -13.90 -14.22 -9.22
C SER A 312 -14.46 -12.86 -8.83
N CYS A 313 -14.88 -12.10 -9.83
CA CYS A 313 -15.53 -10.84 -9.59
C CYS A 313 -16.76 -11.12 -8.74
N ASP A 314 -16.71 -10.78 -7.46
CA ASP A 314 -17.95 -10.54 -6.72
C ASP A 314 -18.68 -9.45 -7.49
N GLU A 315 -19.99 -9.48 -7.51
CA GLU A 315 -20.84 -8.54 -8.23
C GLU A 315 -20.46 -7.08 -7.96
N PHE A 316 -19.90 -6.83 -6.77
CA PHE A 316 -19.36 -5.55 -6.34
C PHE A 316 -18.06 -5.16 -7.09
N THR A 317 -17.07 -6.03 -7.19
CA THR A 317 -15.82 -5.77 -7.92
C THR A 317 -16.10 -5.56 -9.40
N ALA A 318 -17.06 -6.33 -9.97
CA ALA A 318 -17.51 -6.15 -11.35
C ALA A 318 -18.17 -4.78 -11.56
N ARG A 319 -19.01 -4.31 -10.63
CA ARG A 319 -19.65 -2.99 -10.71
C ARG A 319 -18.63 -1.86 -10.67
N VAL A 320 -17.65 -1.92 -9.76
CA VAL A 320 -16.62 -0.88 -9.68
C VAL A 320 -15.68 -0.91 -10.88
N ALA A 321 -15.31 -2.10 -11.37
CA ALA A 321 -14.53 -2.23 -12.60
C ALA A 321 -15.25 -1.70 -13.85
N GLN A 322 -16.57 -1.67 -13.85
CA GLN A 322 -17.40 -1.10 -14.92
C GLN A 322 -17.69 0.39 -14.73
N THR A 323 -17.41 0.96 -13.56
CA THR A 323 -17.61 2.39 -13.32
C THR A 323 -16.54 3.19 -14.08
N PRO A 324 -16.93 4.18 -14.90
CA PRO A 324 -15.96 5.02 -15.59
C PRO A 324 -14.96 5.64 -14.61
N LEU A 325 -13.69 5.65 -14.96
CA LEU A 325 -12.60 6.16 -14.12
C LEU A 325 -12.89 7.60 -13.63
N THR A 326 -13.52 8.43 -14.47
CA THR A 326 -13.97 9.78 -14.13
C THR A 326 -15.00 9.81 -12.99
N GLU A 327 -15.82 8.79 -12.87
CA GLU A 327 -16.84 8.65 -11.82
C GLU A 327 -16.24 8.09 -10.54
N GLN A 328 -15.27 7.17 -10.65
CA GLN A 328 -14.44 6.72 -9.53
C GLN A 328 -13.67 7.88 -8.91
N LEU A 329 -13.05 8.75 -9.72
CA LEU A 329 -12.37 9.96 -9.27
C LEU A 329 -13.33 11.03 -8.69
N ARG A 330 -14.60 11.08 -9.13
CA ARG A 330 -15.64 11.93 -8.53
C ARG A 330 -16.02 11.49 -7.13
N LEU A 331 -16.15 10.20 -6.92
CA LEU A 331 -16.48 9.61 -5.61
C LEU A 331 -15.35 9.89 -4.59
N GLU A 332 -14.08 9.79 -4.99
CA GLU A 332 -12.94 10.20 -4.14
C GLU A 332 -13.04 11.68 -3.72
N LYS A 333 -13.35 12.58 -4.65
CA LYS A 333 -13.50 14.01 -4.34
C LYS A 333 -14.65 14.31 -3.39
N MET A 334 -15.77 13.59 -3.48
CA MET A 334 -16.91 13.79 -2.58
C MET A 334 -16.59 13.35 -1.15
N MET A 335 -15.78 12.31 -0.97
CA MET A 335 -15.38 11.80 0.35
C MET A 335 -14.32 12.68 1.03
N MET A 336 -13.43 13.33 0.27
CA MET A 336 -12.43 14.27 0.83
C MET A 336 -13.04 15.62 1.28
N VAL A 337 -14.20 16.02 0.76
CA VAL A 337 -14.89 17.27 1.13
C VAL A 337 -15.77 17.10 2.37
N GLY A 338 -16.03 15.86 2.80
CA GLY A 338 -16.88 15.54 3.96
C GLY A 338 -16.13 15.25 5.27
N GLN A 339 -14.80 15.50 5.33
CA GLN A 339 -13.99 15.31 6.55
C GLN A 339 -13.53 16.65 7.14
#